data_f5dc5012d8b435b21eb0d5956299513a
#
_entry.id   f5dc5012d8b435b21eb0d5956299513a
#
_cell.length_a   1.000
_cell.length_b   1.000
_cell.length_c   1.000
_cell.angle_alpha   90.00
_cell.angle_beta   90.00
_cell.angle_gamma   90.00
#
_symmetry.space_group_name_H-M   'P 1'
#
loop_
_entity.id
_entity.type
_entity.pdbx_description
1 polymer ?
#
loop_
_entity_poly.entity_id
_entity_poly.type
_entity_poly.pdbx_seq_one_letter_code
_entity_poly.pdbx_strand_id
1 'polypeptide(L)'
;MPLTLTRDQAQAVVATAAAERDAVQANLLDLDGSLGKRILAGATLSGETRTRWEAASTGLATLWETFSAYSAVIDRAAEILAQPGRLSSARLEEASGLLTGASVRLPRATVPLGERDLTAGADVRLTLAETVAAMKRAFAAVAAVVTAAETVWNEISDGLRQAADCLDEARRQSAELADAELADGLAQAETGLGQLRKRLNSDPLSLWRHDQVDTGQLDRLREQAAAVAARSAVLTRTVKEVDSRIAEVSATGTAARQAWQDATAARERAAARVFVAAFDPLPDISGLDGRLADLAGLKAAGRWTRLTSELDLVGKLASAALRQCREAEQAASGLLGRRDELRGLLDAYRAKAGRLGAAEDAVLDASYRQAHDLLWTAPCDLAAAGAAVTGYQQAVLRLGRSRERA
;
A
#
# COMPACT_ATOMS: atom_id res chain seq x y z
N MET A 1 -17.54 -32.36 62.36
CA MET A 1 -18.92 -32.88 62.18
C MET A 1 -19.61 -31.98 61.17
N PRO A 2 -20.27 -32.51 60.14
CA PRO A 2 -21.02 -31.67 59.24
C PRO A 2 -22.15 -30.95 60.01
N LEU A 3 -22.36 -29.68 59.70
CA LEU A 3 -23.42 -28.86 60.26
C LEU A 3 -24.78 -29.44 59.82
N THR A 4 -25.61 -29.82 60.76
CA THR A 4 -26.98 -30.31 60.47
C THR A 4 -27.86 -29.11 60.12
N LEU A 5 -28.23 -28.97 58.86
CA LEU A 5 -29.08 -27.90 58.36
C LEU A 5 -30.55 -28.15 58.74
N THR A 6 -31.36 -27.10 58.95
CA THR A 6 -32.82 -27.22 58.94
C THR A 6 -33.32 -27.54 57.53
N ARG A 7 -34.54 -28.03 57.42
CA ARG A 7 -35.16 -28.34 56.08
C ARG A 7 -35.13 -27.12 55.19
N ASP A 8 -35.55 -25.96 55.68
CA ASP A 8 -35.61 -24.72 54.91
C ASP A 8 -34.22 -24.26 54.48
N GLN A 9 -33.20 -24.39 55.36
CA GLN A 9 -31.81 -24.08 55.03
C GLN A 9 -31.28 -25.05 53.98
N ALA A 10 -31.57 -26.35 54.07
CA ALA A 10 -31.13 -27.32 53.11
C ALA A 10 -31.82 -27.09 51.74
N GLN A 11 -33.09 -26.73 51.72
CA GLN A 11 -33.79 -26.35 50.48
C GLN A 11 -33.22 -25.11 49.83
N ALA A 12 -32.89 -24.09 50.62
CA ALA A 12 -32.23 -22.87 50.11
C ALA A 12 -30.85 -23.17 49.50
N VAL A 13 -30.03 -24.02 50.15
CA VAL A 13 -28.72 -24.46 49.61
C VAL A 13 -28.91 -25.26 48.33
N VAL A 14 -29.83 -26.18 48.25
CA VAL A 14 -30.14 -26.93 47.01
C VAL A 14 -30.57 -25.99 45.89
N ALA A 15 -31.44 -25.03 46.17
CA ALA A 15 -31.88 -24.06 45.15
C ALA A 15 -30.71 -23.22 44.61
N THR A 16 -29.82 -22.77 45.48
CA THR A 16 -28.61 -22.04 45.08
C THR A 16 -27.68 -22.94 44.26
N ALA A 17 -27.40 -24.15 44.70
CA ALA A 17 -26.53 -25.09 44.00
C ALA A 17 -27.13 -25.50 42.61
N ALA A 18 -28.47 -25.66 42.52
CA ALA A 18 -29.15 -25.93 41.27
C ALA A 18 -29.01 -24.74 40.28
N ALA A 19 -29.17 -23.52 40.75
CA ALA A 19 -28.96 -22.32 39.91
C ALA A 19 -27.51 -22.22 39.42
N GLU A 20 -26.53 -22.53 40.29
CA GLU A 20 -25.09 -22.58 39.86
C GLU A 20 -24.85 -23.71 38.86
N ARG A 21 -25.44 -24.90 39.05
CA ARG A 21 -25.38 -26.01 38.09
C ARG A 21 -25.90 -25.61 36.72
N ASP A 22 -27.09 -25.00 36.68
CA ASP A 22 -27.72 -24.57 35.42
C ASP A 22 -26.87 -23.53 34.69
N ALA A 23 -26.26 -22.57 35.43
CA ALA A 23 -25.32 -21.59 34.85
C ALA A 23 -24.05 -22.25 34.30
N VAL A 24 -23.45 -23.20 35.03
CA VAL A 24 -22.28 -23.96 34.55
C VAL A 24 -22.64 -24.78 33.32
N GLN A 25 -23.80 -25.42 33.29
CA GLN A 25 -24.26 -26.18 32.13
C GLN A 25 -24.40 -25.30 30.89
N ALA A 26 -25.01 -24.12 31.01
CA ALA A 26 -25.16 -23.18 29.90
C ALA A 26 -23.79 -22.78 29.33
N ASN A 27 -22.87 -22.41 30.20
CA ASN A 27 -21.50 -22.04 29.76
C ASN A 27 -20.76 -23.20 29.07
N LEU A 28 -20.93 -24.44 29.54
CA LEU A 28 -20.32 -25.62 28.91
C LEU A 28 -20.90 -25.87 27.52
N LEU A 29 -22.22 -25.73 27.36
CA LEU A 29 -22.90 -25.89 26.08
C LEU A 29 -22.50 -24.81 25.08
N ASP A 30 -22.39 -23.58 25.55
CA ASP A 30 -21.93 -22.47 24.72
C ASP A 30 -20.48 -22.68 24.24
N LEU A 31 -19.61 -23.14 25.14
CA LEU A 31 -18.23 -23.49 24.77
C LEU A 31 -18.19 -24.65 23.76
N ASP A 32 -19.02 -25.65 23.97
CA ASP A 32 -19.14 -26.84 23.11
C ASP A 32 -19.65 -26.49 21.71
N GLY A 33 -20.55 -25.52 21.60
CA GLY A 33 -21.08 -25.00 20.34
C GLY A 33 -20.22 -23.95 19.66
N SER A 34 -19.17 -23.45 20.30
CA SER A 34 -18.35 -22.34 19.79
C SER A 34 -17.63 -22.67 18.48
N LEU A 35 -17.37 -21.62 17.68
CA LEU A 35 -16.60 -21.75 16.44
C LEU A 35 -15.17 -22.22 16.71
N GLY A 36 -14.52 -21.68 17.75
CA GLY A 36 -13.18 -22.05 18.13
C GLY A 36 -13.01 -23.53 18.42
N LYS A 37 -13.98 -24.14 19.17
CA LYS A 37 -13.96 -25.58 19.40
C LYS A 37 -14.13 -26.37 18.10
N ARG A 38 -15.05 -25.95 17.21
CA ARG A 38 -15.29 -26.65 15.94
C ARG A 38 -14.04 -26.62 15.04
N ILE A 39 -13.32 -25.48 14.99
CA ILE A 39 -12.05 -25.36 14.29
C ILE A 39 -11.03 -26.34 14.84
N LEU A 40 -10.84 -26.37 16.19
CA LEU A 40 -9.85 -27.21 16.84
C LEU A 40 -10.19 -28.71 16.75
N ALA A 41 -11.46 -29.08 16.78
CA ALA A 41 -11.91 -30.49 16.72
C ALA A 41 -11.92 -31.05 15.30
N GLY A 42 -12.13 -30.20 14.28
CA GLY A 42 -12.31 -30.63 12.89
C GLY A 42 -11.01 -30.63 12.05
N ALA A 43 -9.91 -30.05 12.54
CA ALA A 43 -8.69 -29.88 11.79
C ALA A 43 -7.63 -30.95 12.13
N THR A 44 -6.76 -31.25 11.16
CA THR A 44 -5.52 -32.00 11.43
C THR A 44 -4.49 -31.05 12.04
N LEU A 45 -4.49 -30.98 13.36
CA LEU A 45 -3.66 -30.05 14.11
C LEU A 45 -2.19 -30.49 14.18
N SER A 46 -1.30 -29.50 14.25
CA SER A 46 0.14 -29.68 14.41
C SER A 46 0.68 -28.64 15.41
N GLY A 47 1.96 -28.77 15.74
CA GLY A 47 2.72 -27.78 16.51
C GLY A 47 2.12 -27.43 17.87
N GLU A 48 2.11 -26.14 18.18
CA GLU A 48 1.64 -25.61 19.47
C GLU A 48 0.13 -25.83 19.65
N THR A 49 -0.64 -25.66 18.60
CA THR A 49 -2.10 -25.86 18.65
C THR A 49 -2.46 -27.28 19.02
N ARG A 50 -1.80 -28.25 18.44
CA ARG A 50 -2.03 -29.66 18.79
C ARG A 50 -1.79 -29.91 20.27
N THR A 51 -0.64 -29.50 20.79
CA THR A 51 -0.29 -29.72 22.20
C THR A 51 -1.29 -29.05 23.14
N ARG A 52 -1.66 -27.79 22.87
CA ARG A 52 -2.60 -27.03 23.72
C ARG A 52 -4.02 -27.58 23.63
N TRP A 53 -4.43 -28.03 22.42
CA TRP A 53 -5.75 -28.62 22.24
C TRP A 53 -5.89 -30.02 22.88
N GLU A 54 -4.88 -30.88 22.79
CA GLU A 54 -4.85 -32.17 23.47
C GLU A 54 -5.04 -32.01 24.99
N ALA A 55 -4.35 -31.04 25.58
CA ALA A 55 -4.52 -30.70 27.00
C ALA A 55 -5.94 -30.13 27.29
N ALA A 56 -6.40 -29.17 26.47
CA ALA A 56 -7.72 -28.55 26.64
C ALA A 56 -8.87 -29.55 26.43
N SER A 57 -8.78 -30.44 25.45
CA SER A 57 -9.84 -31.47 25.19
C SER A 57 -9.92 -32.49 26.31
N THR A 58 -8.77 -32.90 26.89
CA THR A 58 -8.71 -33.71 28.09
C THR A 58 -9.35 -33.00 29.28
N GLY A 59 -9.02 -31.70 29.45
CA GLY A 59 -9.59 -30.84 30.48
C GLY A 59 -11.11 -30.69 30.32
N LEU A 60 -11.60 -30.56 29.08
CA LEU A 60 -13.04 -30.47 28.78
C LEU A 60 -13.78 -31.80 29.14
N ALA A 61 -13.20 -32.96 28.82
CA ALA A 61 -13.76 -34.24 29.18
C ALA A 61 -13.86 -34.38 30.73
N THR A 62 -12.77 -34.07 31.44
CA THR A 62 -12.74 -34.06 32.90
C THR A 62 -13.75 -33.07 33.50
N LEU A 63 -13.96 -31.94 32.86
CA LEU A 63 -14.93 -30.94 33.30
C LEU A 63 -16.36 -31.45 33.19
N TRP A 64 -16.72 -32.18 32.13
CA TRP A 64 -18.02 -32.83 31.97
C TRP A 64 -18.24 -33.95 32.99
N GLU A 65 -17.20 -34.75 33.29
CA GLU A 65 -17.27 -35.80 34.32
C GLU A 65 -17.47 -35.15 35.70
N THR A 66 -16.74 -34.07 36.00
CA THR A 66 -16.88 -33.33 37.26
C THR A 66 -18.28 -32.71 37.40
N PHE A 67 -18.79 -32.12 36.32
CA PHE A 67 -20.15 -31.56 36.27
C PHE A 67 -21.21 -32.64 36.52
N SER A 68 -21.08 -33.82 35.92
CA SER A 68 -21.99 -34.94 36.11
C SER A 68 -21.98 -35.42 37.56
N ALA A 69 -20.82 -35.56 38.18
CA ALA A 69 -20.69 -35.93 39.60
C ALA A 69 -21.31 -34.89 40.52
N TYR A 70 -21.08 -33.58 40.23
CA TYR A 70 -21.68 -32.47 40.95
C TYR A 70 -23.19 -32.44 40.85
N SER A 71 -23.75 -32.62 39.67
CA SER A 71 -25.18 -32.66 39.41
C SER A 71 -25.83 -33.82 40.15
N ALA A 72 -25.23 -35.01 40.15
CA ALA A 72 -25.77 -36.18 40.84
C ALA A 72 -25.91 -35.98 42.36
N VAL A 73 -24.98 -35.24 42.98
CA VAL A 73 -25.08 -34.93 44.44
C VAL A 73 -26.23 -33.97 44.71
N ILE A 74 -26.42 -32.94 43.86
CA ILE A 74 -27.53 -31.99 44.01
C ILE A 74 -28.87 -32.67 43.80
N ASP A 75 -29.01 -33.49 42.75
CA ASP A 75 -30.23 -34.22 42.46
C ASP A 75 -30.56 -35.16 43.58
N ARG A 76 -29.59 -35.86 44.14
CA ARG A 76 -29.82 -36.75 45.31
C ARG A 76 -30.25 -35.98 46.55
N ALA A 77 -29.67 -34.83 46.85
CA ALA A 77 -30.10 -33.99 47.96
C ALA A 77 -31.51 -33.43 47.72
N ALA A 78 -31.82 -33.00 46.49
CA ALA A 78 -33.17 -32.55 46.12
C ALA A 78 -34.22 -33.66 46.26
N GLU A 79 -33.94 -34.90 45.82
CA GLU A 79 -34.82 -36.06 45.96
C GLU A 79 -35.14 -36.34 47.45
N ILE A 80 -34.12 -36.27 48.32
CA ILE A 80 -34.34 -36.49 49.77
C ILE A 80 -35.26 -35.40 50.33
N LEU A 81 -35.08 -34.17 49.99
CA LEU A 81 -35.84 -33.02 50.50
C LEU A 81 -37.24 -32.89 49.90
N ALA A 82 -37.48 -33.44 48.70
CA ALA A 82 -38.81 -33.45 48.03
C ALA A 82 -39.79 -34.43 48.61
N GLN A 83 -39.40 -35.36 49.48
CA GLN A 83 -40.28 -36.36 50.05
C GLN A 83 -41.42 -35.71 50.85
N PRO A 84 -42.68 -36.15 50.61
CA PRO A 84 -43.84 -35.62 51.33
C PRO A 84 -43.81 -36.00 52.80
N GLY A 85 -44.25 -35.09 53.69
CA GLY A 85 -44.36 -35.32 55.11
C GLY A 85 -43.13 -34.82 55.92
N ARG A 86 -43.06 -35.25 57.22
CA ARG A 86 -41.96 -34.85 58.12
C ARG A 86 -40.73 -35.71 57.83
N LEU A 87 -39.65 -35.07 57.38
CA LEU A 87 -38.36 -35.75 57.17
C LEU A 87 -37.81 -36.30 58.51
N SER A 88 -37.32 -37.56 58.51
CA SER A 88 -36.61 -38.10 59.64
C SER A 88 -35.26 -37.38 59.84
N SER A 89 -34.81 -37.34 61.12
CA SER A 89 -33.50 -36.73 61.41
C SER A 89 -32.37 -37.37 60.61
N ALA A 90 -32.39 -38.68 60.42
CA ALA A 90 -31.38 -39.40 59.62
C ALA A 90 -31.36 -38.97 58.15
N ARG A 91 -32.48 -38.67 57.52
CA ARG A 91 -32.56 -38.18 56.15
C ARG A 91 -32.13 -36.70 56.02
N LEU A 92 -32.46 -35.93 57.06
CA LEU A 92 -31.98 -34.53 57.08
C LEU A 92 -30.47 -34.46 57.27
N GLU A 93 -29.90 -35.36 58.10
CA GLU A 93 -28.45 -35.51 58.23
C GLU A 93 -27.79 -36.00 56.96
N GLU A 94 -28.41 -36.97 56.22
CA GLU A 94 -27.93 -37.41 54.91
C GLU A 94 -27.92 -36.24 53.92
N ALA A 95 -28.98 -35.48 53.78
CA ALA A 95 -29.04 -34.31 52.89
C ALA A 95 -28.04 -33.22 53.29
N SER A 96 -27.93 -32.92 54.61
CA SER A 96 -26.96 -31.98 55.14
C SER A 96 -25.51 -32.42 54.85
N GLY A 97 -25.23 -33.72 55.01
CA GLY A 97 -23.92 -34.29 54.68
C GLY A 97 -23.57 -34.20 53.20
N LEU A 98 -24.55 -34.37 52.32
CA LEU A 98 -24.39 -34.18 50.89
C LEU A 98 -24.10 -32.73 50.55
N LEU A 99 -24.75 -31.76 51.16
CA LEU A 99 -24.65 -30.34 50.86
C LEU A 99 -23.46 -29.63 51.50
N THR A 100 -23.05 -30.04 52.71
CA THR A 100 -21.97 -29.36 53.43
C THR A 100 -20.67 -30.17 53.53
N GLY A 101 -20.75 -31.47 53.25
CA GLY A 101 -19.60 -32.38 53.32
C GLY A 101 -18.87 -32.53 52.00
N ALA A 102 -17.75 -33.26 52.03
CA ALA A 102 -17.01 -33.67 50.83
C ALA A 102 -17.73 -34.84 50.13
N SER A 103 -18.83 -34.53 49.47
CA SER A 103 -19.78 -35.47 48.89
C SER A 103 -19.59 -35.79 47.43
N VAL A 104 -18.97 -34.87 46.67
CA VAL A 104 -18.67 -35.08 45.27
C VAL A 104 -17.45 -35.98 45.12
N ARG A 105 -17.65 -37.14 44.52
CA ARG A 105 -16.59 -38.13 44.27
C ARG A 105 -16.10 -38.05 42.86
N LEU A 106 -14.84 -37.80 42.71
CA LEU A 106 -14.19 -37.79 41.40
C LEU A 106 -13.26 -38.98 41.25
N PRO A 107 -13.33 -39.76 40.16
CA PRO A 107 -12.39 -40.83 39.89
C PRO A 107 -10.96 -40.26 39.83
N ARG A 108 -9.98 -41.00 40.39
CA ARG A 108 -8.58 -40.55 40.40
C ARG A 108 -8.03 -40.22 39.01
N ALA A 109 -8.57 -40.88 37.99
CA ALA A 109 -8.17 -40.62 36.59
C ALA A 109 -8.51 -39.20 36.12
N THR A 110 -9.53 -38.56 36.71
CA THR A 110 -9.98 -37.20 36.35
C THR A 110 -9.20 -36.08 37.07
N VAL A 111 -8.38 -36.42 38.08
CA VAL A 111 -7.57 -35.42 38.81
C VAL A 111 -6.25 -35.20 38.12
N PRO A 112 -5.85 -33.94 37.84
CA PRO A 112 -4.53 -33.61 37.24
C PRO A 112 -3.39 -34.22 38.03
N LEU A 113 -2.35 -34.72 37.33
CA LEU A 113 -1.20 -35.39 37.96
C LEU A 113 -0.52 -34.58 39.10
N GLY A 114 -0.47 -33.24 38.96
CA GLY A 114 0.11 -32.34 39.97
C GLY A 114 -0.73 -32.19 41.25
N GLU A 115 -2.02 -32.58 41.22
CA GLU A 115 -2.92 -32.50 42.35
C GLU A 115 -3.21 -33.90 42.95
N ARG A 116 -2.55 -34.96 42.43
CA ARG A 116 -2.73 -36.35 42.93
C ARG A 116 -1.89 -36.57 44.16
N ASP A 117 -2.57 -36.92 45.26
CA ASP A 117 -1.86 -37.43 46.44
C ASP A 117 -1.34 -38.85 46.18
N LEU A 118 -0.05 -39.05 46.27
CA LEU A 118 0.63 -40.33 46.01
C LEU A 118 0.34 -41.40 47.08
N THR A 119 -0.21 -41.00 48.24
CA THR A 119 -0.42 -41.89 49.39
C THR A 119 -1.86 -42.38 49.52
N ALA A 120 -2.82 -41.77 48.79
CA ALA A 120 -4.22 -42.11 48.87
C ALA A 120 -4.66 -43.05 47.73
N GLY A 121 -5.00 -44.26 48.02
CA GLY A 121 -5.59 -45.23 47.08
C GLY A 121 -7.08 -45.00 46.83
N ALA A 122 -7.67 -43.86 47.24
CA ALA A 122 -9.10 -43.60 47.20
C ALA A 122 -9.48 -42.47 46.25
N ASP A 123 -10.74 -42.45 45.80
CA ASP A 123 -11.34 -41.35 45.05
C ASP A 123 -11.20 -40.03 45.77
N VAL A 124 -10.92 -38.95 45.01
CA VAL A 124 -10.88 -37.60 45.57
C VAL A 124 -12.30 -37.16 45.92
N ARG A 125 -12.48 -36.65 47.12
CA ARG A 125 -13.76 -36.12 47.61
C ARG A 125 -13.67 -34.63 47.79
N LEU A 126 -14.59 -33.91 47.16
CA LEU A 126 -14.68 -32.45 47.24
C LEU A 126 -16.04 -32.03 47.80
N THR A 127 -16.09 -30.89 48.43
CA THR A 127 -17.32 -30.18 48.72
C THR A 127 -17.95 -29.60 47.47
N LEU A 128 -19.22 -29.21 47.49
CA LEU A 128 -19.86 -28.53 46.37
C LEU A 128 -19.14 -27.25 45.98
N ALA A 129 -18.71 -26.44 46.96
CA ALA A 129 -17.99 -25.18 46.71
C ALA A 129 -16.60 -25.41 46.07
N GLU A 130 -15.83 -26.40 46.55
CA GLU A 130 -14.53 -26.77 45.96
C GLU A 130 -14.69 -27.28 44.52
N THR A 131 -15.77 -28.08 44.28
CA THR A 131 -16.06 -28.59 42.94
C THR A 131 -16.39 -27.47 41.98
N VAL A 132 -17.22 -26.49 42.37
CA VAL A 132 -17.53 -25.31 41.55
C VAL A 132 -16.28 -24.51 41.26
N ALA A 133 -15.44 -24.31 42.28
CA ALA A 133 -14.16 -23.59 42.09
C ALA A 133 -13.19 -24.33 41.14
N ALA A 134 -13.13 -25.67 41.22
CA ALA A 134 -12.35 -26.50 40.32
C ALA A 134 -12.91 -26.45 38.89
N MET A 135 -14.22 -26.54 38.71
CA MET A 135 -14.88 -26.41 37.40
C MET A 135 -14.63 -25.04 36.76
N LYS A 136 -14.73 -23.96 37.54
CA LYS A 136 -14.45 -22.59 37.03
C LYS A 136 -13.00 -22.44 36.55
N ARG A 137 -12.03 -22.98 37.27
CA ARG A 137 -10.61 -22.95 36.84
C ARG A 137 -10.39 -23.76 35.56
N ALA A 138 -10.92 -24.98 35.51
CA ALA A 138 -10.81 -25.84 34.34
C ALA A 138 -11.51 -25.23 33.11
N PHE A 139 -12.70 -24.67 33.30
CA PHE A 139 -13.41 -23.93 32.24
C PHE A 139 -12.60 -22.78 31.72
N ALA A 140 -12.05 -21.93 32.57
CA ALA A 140 -11.21 -20.77 32.16
C ALA A 140 -10.00 -21.21 31.32
N ALA A 141 -9.34 -22.31 31.70
CA ALA A 141 -8.20 -22.83 30.96
C ALA A 141 -8.59 -23.35 29.56
N VAL A 142 -9.71 -24.06 29.43
CA VAL A 142 -10.21 -24.56 28.14
C VAL A 142 -10.71 -23.39 27.28
N ALA A 143 -11.50 -22.49 27.87
CA ALA A 143 -12.05 -21.32 27.19
C ALA A 143 -10.95 -20.43 26.62
N ALA A 144 -9.85 -20.24 27.35
CA ALA A 144 -8.71 -19.45 26.86
C ALA A 144 -8.12 -20.02 25.55
N VAL A 145 -7.98 -21.34 25.44
CA VAL A 145 -7.47 -22.00 24.22
C VAL A 145 -8.46 -21.87 23.08
N VAL A 146 -9.74 -22.08 23.32
CA VAL A 146 -10.81 -22.03 22.33
C VAL A 146 -10.99 -20.60 21.80
N THR A 147 -11.05 -19.61 22.70
CA THR A 147 -11.22 -18.19 22.33
C THR A 147 -9.99 -17.68 21.57
N ALA A 148 -8.78 -18.05 21.99
CA ALA A 148 -7.56 -17.68 21.28
C ALA A 148 -7.57 -18.22 19.82
N ALA A 149 -7.95 -19.48 19.64
CA ALA A 149 -8.04 -20.08 18.31
C ALA A 149 -9.10 -19.40 17.42
N GLU A 150 -10.25 -19.06 18.00
CA GLU A 150 -11.34 -18.36 17.30
C GLU A 150 -10.93 -16.95 16.89
N THR A 151 -10.28 -16.21 17.80
CA THR A 151 -9.80 -14.86 17.53
C THR A 151 -8.77 -14.85 16.40
N VAL A 152 -7.78 -15.75 16.48
CA VAL A 152 -6.77 -15.91 15.41
C VAL A 152 -7.43 -16.25 14.08
N TRP A 153 -8.37 -17.19 14.10
CA TRP A 153 -9.06 -17.62 12.88
C TRP A 153 -9.79 -16.46 12.22
N ASN A 154 -10.59 -15.73 12.97
CA ASN A 154 -11.40 -14.63 12.44
C ASN A 154 -10.51 -13.53 11.86
N GLU A 155 -9.51 -13.07 12.62
CA GLU A 155 -8.65 -11.95 12.20
C GLU A 155 -7.79 -12.31 10.99
N ILE A 156 -7.16 -13.48 11.00
CA ILE A 156 -6.29 -13.91 9.90
C ILE A 156 -7.10 -14.30 8.66
N SER A 157 -8.26 -14.98 8.81
CA SER A 157 -9.09 -15.39 7.66
C SER A 157 -9.62 -14.19 6.87
N ASP A 158 -10.09 -13.17 7.58
CA ASP A 158 -10.59 -11.95 6.95
C ASP A 158 -9.49 -11.22 6.17
N GLY A 159 -8.30 -11.16 6.75
CA GLY A 159 -7.16 -10.56 6.08
C GLY A 159 -6.67 -11.35 4.88
N LEU A 160 -6.64 -12.67 4.98
CA LEU A 160 -6.30 -13.55 3.86
C LEU A 160 -7.28 -13.40 2.70
N ARG A 161 -8.59 -13.30 3.01
CA ARG A 161 -9.62 -13.08 1.99
C ARG A 161 -9.42 -11.76 1.26
N GLN A 162 -9.24 -10.66 2.00
CA GLN A 162 -8.99 -9.34 1.42
C GLN A 162 -7.75 -9.32 0.51
N ALA A 163 -6.66 -9.93 0.95
CA ALA A 163 -5.43 -10.01 0.15
C ALA A 163 -5.62 -10.88 -1.11
N ALA A 164 -6.35 -12.00 -0.99
CA ALA A 164 -6.68 -12.87 -2.12
C ALA A 164 -7.56 -12.15 -3.15
N ASP A 165 -8.62 -11.46 -2.72
CA ASP A 165 -9.50 -10.67 -3.58
C ASP A 165 -8.72 -9.60 -4.35
N CYS A 166 -7.74 -8.95 -3.70
CA CYS A 166 -6.86 -7.98 -4.31
C CYS A 166 -5.98 -8.60 -5.42
N LEU A 167 -5.41 -9.79 -5.18
CA LEU A 167 -4.61 -10.51 -6.18
C LEU A 167 -5.46 -11.04 -7.34
N ASP A 168 -6.67 -11.52 -7.05
CA ASP A 168 -7.59 -11.99 -8.09
C ASP A 168 -8.01 -10.85 -9.03
N GLU A 169 -8.24 -9.65 -8.50
CA GLU A 169 -8.49 -8.47 -9.33
C GLU A 169 -7.25 -8.09 -10.15
N ALA A 170 -6.06 -8.09 -9.54
CA ALA A 170 -4.81 -7.83 -10.25
C ALA A 170 -4.59 -8.85 -11.38
N ARG A 171 -4.88 -10.13 -11.14
CA ARG A 171 -4.79 -11.20 -12.12
C ARG A 171 -5.76 -10.98 -13.29
N ARG A 172 -7.04 -10.62 -13.01
CA ARG A 172 -8.02 -10.32 -14.06
C ARG A 172 -7.57 -9.16 -14.95
N GLN A 173 -7.09 -8.06 -14.32
CA GLN A 173 -6.61 -6.88 -15.03
C GLN A 173 -5.37 -7.15 -15.87
N SER A 174 -4.52 -8.07 -15.44
CA SER A 174 -3.25 -8.40 -16.10
C SER A 174 -3.29 -9.63 -17.00
N ALA A 175 -4.44 -10.26 -17.17
CA ALA A 175 -4.57 -11.51 -17.93
C ALA A 175 -4.04 -11.42 -19.38
N GLU A 176 -4.11 -10.23 -19.98
CA GLU A 176 -3.62 -9.95 -21.33
C GLU A 176 -2.20 -9.33 -21.34
N LEU A 177 -1.60 -9.11 -20.15
CA LEU A 177 -0.29 -8.52 -20.00
C LEU A 177 0.75 -9.63 -19.91
N ALA A 178 1.56 -9.82 -20.92
CA ALA A 178 2.70 -10.74 -20.89
C ALA A 178 3.90 -10.12 -20.13
N ASP A 179 3.69 -9.67 -18.88
CA ASP A 179 4.74 -9.12 -18.02
C ASP A 179 5.22 -10.17 -17.02
N ALA A 180 6.48 -10.64 -17.18
CA ALA A 180 7.06 -11.70 -16.37
C ALA A 180 7.23 -11.29 -14.91
N GLU A 181 7.62 -10.03 -14.65
CA GLU A 181 7.83 -9.55 -13.27
C GLU A 181 6.51 -9.44 -12.49
N LEU A 182 5.42 -9.06 -13.19
CA LEU A 182 4.09 -9.05 -12.59
C LEU A 182 3.59 -10.47 -12.31
N ALA A 183 3.83 -11.41 -13.23
CA ALA A 183 3.49 -12.82 -13.05
C ALA A 183 4.25 -13.44 -11.86
N ASP A 184 5.54 -13.16 -11.74
CA ASP A 184 6.36 -13.60 -10.61
C ASP A 184 5.87 -13.00 -9.29
N GLY A 185 5.54 -11.72 -9.27
CA GLY A 185 4.99 -11.04 -8.09
C GLY A 185 3.65 -11.65 -7.63
N LEU A 186 2.74 -11.94 -8.57
CA LEU A 186 1.49 -12.65 -8.31
C LEU A 186 1.75 -14.04 -7.71
N ALA A 187 2.62 -14.84 -8.34
CA ALA A 187 2.93 -16.20 -7.89
C ALA A 187 3.56 -16.21 -6.49
N GLN A 188 4.46 -15.27 -6.19
CA GLN A 188 5.07 -15.13 -4.87
C GLN A 188 4.03 -14.76 -3.80
N ALA A 189 3.18 -13.78 -4.06
CA ALA A 189 2.15 -13.36 -3.13
C ALA A 189 1.14 -14.49 -2.86
N GLU A 190 0.69 -15.20 -3.88
CA GLU A 190 -0.20 -16.36 -3.76
C GLU A 190 0.42 -17.52 -2.97
N THR A 191 1.70 -17.79 -3.21
CA THR A 191 2.44 -18.81 -2.46
C THR A 191 2.49 -18.44 -0.97
N GLY A 192 2.76 -17.17 -0.66
CA GLY A 192 2.77 -16.66 0.71
C GLY A 192 1.41 -16.76 1.40
N LEU A 193 0.33 -16.37 0.70
CA LEU A 193 -1.05 -16.53 1.21
C LEU A 193 -1.40 -18.00 1.43
N GLY A 194 -1.01 -18.88 0.52
CA GLY A 194 -1.20 -20.32 0.64
C GLY A 194 -0.49 -20.91 1.87
N GLN A 195 0.74 -20.48 2.13
CA GLN A 195 1.50 -20.90 3.32
C GLN A 195 0.86 -20.42 4.63
N LEU A 196 0.43 -19.15 4.69
CA LEU A 196 -0.24 -18.61 5.87
C LEU A 196 -1.59 -19.30 6.09
N ARG A 197 -2.37 -19.55 5.04
CA ARG A 197 -3.63 -20.31 5.11
C ARG A 197 -3.40 -21.73 5.62
N LYS A 198 -2.37 -22.41 5.14
CA LYS A 198 -2.00 -23.76 5.63
C LYS A 198 -1.64 -23.71 7.11
N ARG A 199 -0.88 -22.73 7.55
CA ARG A 199 -0.51 -22.53 8.96
C ARG A 199 -1.72 -22.24 9.82
N LEU A 200 -2.64 -21.36 9.38
CA LEU A 200 -3.90 -21.07 10.06
C LEU A 200 -4.75 -22.33 10.26
N ASN A 201 -4.82 -23.19 9.24
CA ASN A 201 -5.61 -24.41 9.30
C ASN A 201 -5.00 -25.50 10.19
N SER A 202 -3.66 -25.58 10.29
CA SER A 202 -3.00 -26.66 11.03
C SER A 202 -2.46 -26.24 12.39
N ASP A 203 -2.06 -24.97 12.55
CA ASP A 203 -1.43 -24.46 13.79
C ASP A 203 -1.79 -23.01 14.08
N PRO A 204 -3.10 -22.68 14.24
CA PRO A 204 -3.54 -21.30 14.48
C PRO A 204 -2.92 -20.68 15.74
N LEU A 205 -2.76 -21.44 16.83
CA LEU A 205 -2.20 -20.89 18.08
C LEU A 205 -0.71 -20.52 17.99
N SER A 206 0.02 -20.97 16.96
CA SER A 206 1.35 -20.47 16.70
C SER A 206 1.36 -18.98 16.32
N LEU A 207 0.20 -18.43 15.93
CA LEU A 207 -0.03 -17.01 15.63
C LEU A 207 -0.58 -16.24 16.85
N TRP A 208 -0.76 -16.91 18.00
CA TRP A 208 -1.19 -16.28 19.25
C TRP A 208 0.00 -16.02 20.15
N ARG A 209 0.36 -14.75 20.35
CA ARG A 209 1.53 -14.36 21.16
C ARG A 209 1.18 -13.21 22.09
N HIS A 210 1.57 -13.32 23.37
CA HIS A 210 1.35 -12.27 24.36
C HIS A 210 -0.10 -11.79 24.41
N ASP A 211 -1.06 -12.73 24.37
CA ASP A 211 -2.50 -12.49 24.36
C ASP A 211 -3.01 -11.65 23.17
N GLN A 212 -2.28 -11.66 22.06
CA GLN A 212 -2.62 -10.97 20.82
C GLN A 212 -2.36 -11.85 19.60
N VAL A 213 -3.00 -11.52 18.48
CA VAL A 213 -2.76 -12.16 17.19
C VAL A 213 -1.49 -11.56 16.57
N ASP A 214 -0.55 -12.40 16.17
CA ASP A 214 0.62 -12.00 15.38
C ASP A 214 0.24 -11.82 13.91
N THR A 215 -0.11 -10.59 13.53
CA THR A 215 -0.49 -10.21 12.16
C THR A 215 0.70 -9.90 11.26
N GLY A 216 1.94 -9.86 11.76
CA GLY A 216 3.10 -9.34 11.04
C GLY A 216 3.40 -10.04 9.71
N GLN A 217 3.05 -11.34 9.57
CA GLN A 217 3.15 -12.04 8.29
C GLN A 217 2.00 -11.65 7.36
N LEU A 218 0.79 -11.52 7.87
CA LEU A 218 -0.40 -11.09 7.11
C LEU A 218 -0.22 -9.67 6.57
N ASP A 219 0.27 -8.75 7.39
CA ASP A 219 0.45 -7.35 6.99
C ASP A 219 1.45 -7.22 5.84
N ARG A 220 2.57 -7.95 5.92
CA ARG A 220 3.53 -8.01 4.79
C ARG A 220 2.92 -8.58 3.52
N LEU A 221 2.08 -9.61 3.62
CA LEU A 221 1.40 -10.19 2.47
C LEU A 221 0.34 -9.25 1.89
N ARG A 222 -0.36 -8.48 2.72
CA ARG A 222 -1.27 -7.42 2.28
C ARG A 222 -0.54 -6.30 1.53
N GLU A 223 0.60 -5.86 2.06
CA GLU A 223 1.44 -4.87 1.38
C GLU A 223 1.94 -5.37 0.03
N GLN A 224 2.39 -6.63 -0.04
CA GLN A 224 2.80 -7.26 -1.30
C GLN A 224 1.64 -7.36 -2.29
N ALA A 225 0.47 -7.80 -1.85
CA ALA A 225 -0.73 -7.88 -2.70
C ALA A 225 -1.13 -6.49 -3.22
N ALA A 226 -1.12 -5.47 -2.36
CA ALA A 226 -1.42 -4.10 -2.74
C ALA A 226 -0.40 -3.53 -3.74
N ALA A 227 0.88 -3.82 -3.57
CA ALA A 227 1.94 -3.40 -4.50
C ALA A 227 1.76 -4.05 -5.88
N VAL A 228 1.46 -5.36 -5.91
CA VAL A 228 1.18 -6.09 -7.16
C VAL A 228 -0.07 -5.53 -7.85
N ALA A 229 -1.15 -5.27 -7.10
CA ALA A 229 -2.38 -4.70 -7.65
C ALA A 229 -2.17 -3.27 -8.20
N ALA A 230 -1.43 -2.43 -7.48
CA ALA A 230 -1.08 -1.09 -7.95
C ALA A 230 -0.27 -1.14 -9.24
N ARG A 231 0.72 -2.04 -9.33
CA ARG A 231 1.52 -2.26 -10.54
C ARG A 231 0.66 -2.75 -11.70
N SER A 232 -0.22 -3.73 -11.48
CA SER A 232 -1.16 -4.23 -12.48
C SER A 232 -2.05 -3.11 -13.03
N ALA A 233 -2.61 -2.27 -12.15
CA ALA A 233 -3.45 -1.14 -12.55
C ALA A 233 -2.69 -0.10 -13.39
N VAL A 234 -1.44 0.20 -13.02
CA VAL A 234 -0.57 1.12 -13.79
C VAL A 234 -0.27 0.55 -15.17
N LEU A 235 0.16 -0.71 -15.25
CA LEU A 235 0.47 -1.37 -16.51
C LEU A 235 -0.75 -1.47 -17.43
N THR A 236 -1.91 -1.87 -16.90
CA THR A 236 -3.18 -1.93 -17.66
C THR A 236 -3.55 -0.57 -18.24
N ARG A 237 -3.40 0.51 -17.46
CA ARG A 237 -3.62 1.87 -17.94
C ARG A 237 -2.64 2.23 -19.04
N THR A 238 -1.37 1.92 -18.83
CA THR A 238 -0.31 2.20 -19.81
C THR A 238 -0.56 1.47 -21.13
N VAL A 239 -0.99 0.20 -21.08
CA VAL A 239 -1.30 -0.56 -22.30
C VAL A 239 -2.46 0.05 -23.07
N LYS A 240 -3.52 0.48 -22.39
CA LYS A 240 -4.66 1.17 -23.02
C LYS A 240 -4.26 2.49 -23.69
N GLU A 241 -3.28 3.17 -23.12
CA GLU A 241 -2.80 4.47 -23.61
C GLU A 241 -1.52 4.38 -24.46
N VAL A 242 -0.90 3.20 -24.51
CA VAL A 242 0.45 3.03 -25.07
C VAL A 242 0.57 3.46 -26.52
N ASP A 243 -0.41 3.17 -27.34
CA ASP A 243 -0.38 3.55 -28.77
C ASP A 243 -0.44 5.06 -28.94
N SER A 244 -1.30 5.72 -28.17
CA SER A 244 -1.38 7.19 -28.15
C SER A 244 -0.09 7.80 -27.65
N ARG A 245 0.50 7.26 -26.57
CA ARG A 245 1.77 7.76 -26.00
C ARG A 245 2.97 7.52 -26.93
N ILE A 246 3.04 6.36 -27.59
CA ILE A 246 4.10 6.09 -28.58
C ILE A 246 3.96 7.07 -29.75
N ALA A 247 2.74 7.30 -30.25
CA ALA A 247 2.49 8.26 -31.31
C ALA A 247 2.89 9.69 -30.89
N GLU A 248 2.55 10.12 -29.68
CA GLU A 248 2.92 11.45 -29.15
C GLU A 248 4.43 11.62 -29.02
N VAL A 249 5.12 10.64 -28.43
CA VAL A 249 6.59 10.68 -28.28
C VAL A 249 7.27 10.63 -29.65
N SER A 250 6.76 9.84 -30.58
CA SER A 250 7.26 9.77 -31.96
C SER A 250 7.06 11.07 -32.72
N ALA A 251 5.90 11.71 -32.57
CA ALA A 251 5.62 13.02 -33.14
C ALA A 251 6.56 14.10 -32.56
N THR A 252 6.80 14.07 -31.25
CA THR A 252 7.73 14.95 -30.57
C THR A 252 9.16 14.74 -31.07
N GLY A 253 9.58 13.50 -31.24
CA GLY A 253 10.88 13.15 -31.82
C GLY A 253 11.05 13.63 -33.26
N THR A 254 10.01 13.51 -34.09
CA THR A 254 9.99 14.04 -35.46
C THR A 254 10.07 15.57 -35.46
N ALA A 255 9.32 16.23 -34.59
CA ALA A 255 9.38 17.69 -34.43
C ALA A 255 10.76 18.17 -33.94
N ALA A 256 11.41 17.41 -33.01
CA ALA A 256 12.76 17.71 -32.56
C ALA A 256 13.79 17.62 -33.69
N ARG A 257 13.68 16.63 -34.55
CA ARG A 257 14.51 16.45 -35.75
C ARG A 257 14.35 17.58 -36.73
N GLN A 258 13.10 17.96 -37.03
CA GLN A 258 12.82 19.12 -37.92
C GLN A 258 13.39 20.41 -37.31
N ALA A 259 13.15 20.68 -36.04
CA ALA A 259 13.68 21.85 -35.34
C ALA A 259 15.21 21.87 -35.32
N TRP A 260 15.88 20.74 -35.26
CA TRP A 260 17.33 20.64 -35.36
C TRP A 260 17.82 21.04 -36.74
N GLN A 261 17.16 20.60 -37.82
CA GLN A 261 17.47 21.01 -39.20
C GLN A 261 17.22 22.50 -39.39
N ASP A 262 16.09 23.01 -38.89
CA ASP A 262 15.75 24.44 -39.01
C ASP A 262 16.74 25.32 -38.22
N ALA A 263 17.15 24.90 -37.02
CA ALA A 263 18.18 25.58 -36.22
C ALA A 263 19.54 25.58 -36.93
N THR A 264 19.94 24.47 -37.54
CA THR A 264 21.18 24.37 -38.31
C THR A 264 21.16 25.33 -39.49
N ALA A 265 20.09 25.29 -40.30
CA ALA A 265 19.93 26.19 -41.43
C ALA A 265 19.85 27.68 -41.02
N ALA A 266 19.20 27.99 -39.89
CA ALA A 266 19.14 29.37 -39.38
C ALA A 266 20.50 29.85 -38.95
N ARG A 267 21.31 29.02 -38.30
CA ARG A 267 22.70 29.34 -37.91
C ARG A 267 23.61 29.57 -39.12
N GLU A 268 23.51 28.73 -40.13
CA GLU A 268 24.25 28.91 -41.38
C GLU A 268 23.90 30.24 -42.06
N ARG A 269 22.59 30.56 -42.16
CA ARG A 269 22.12 31.83 -42.70
C ARG A 269 22.60 33.04 -41.88
N ALA A 270 22.60 32.91 -40.56
CA ALA A 270 23.07 33.97 -39.67
C ALA A 270 24.59 34.16 -39.79
N ALA A 271 25.36 33.10 -39.75
CA ALA A 271 26.84 33.13 -39.87
C ALA A 271 27.28 33.71 -41.22
N ALA A 272 26.55 33.44 -42.30
CA ALA A 272 26.84 34.00 -43.62
C ALA A 272 26.61 35.52 -43.71
N ARG A 273 25.81 36.11 -42.82
CA ARG A 273 25.37 37.51 -42.93
C ARG A 273 25.75 38.39 -41.73
N VAL A 274 26.01 37.78 -40.58
CA VAL A 274 26.30 38.44 -39.31
C VAL A 274 27.51 37.79 -38.69
N PHE A 275 28.41 38.59 -38.19
CA PHE A 275 29.57 38.10 -37.47
C PHE A 275 29.13 37.52 -36.12
N VAL A 276 29.35 36.21 -35.93
CA VAL A 276 29.08 35.47 -34.70
C VAL A 276 30.32 34.69 -34.32
N ALA A 277 30.86 34.89 -33.13
CA ALA A 277 32.10 34.25 -32.70
C ALA A 277 31.93 32.72 -32.59
N ALA A 278 30.82 32.26 -31.99
CA ALA A 278 30.43 30.86 -31.92
C ALA A 278 28.94 30.77 -31.53
N PHE A 279 28.28 29.72 -31.99
CA PHE A 279 26.97 29.32 -31.46
C PHE A 279 27.16 28.22 -30.41
N ASP A 280 26.32 28.20 -29.39
CA ASP A 280 26.26 27.09 -28.45
C ASP A 280 25.96 25.78 -29.19
N PRO A 281 26.50 24.64 -28.79
CA PRO A 281 26.24 23.37 -29.47
C PRO A 281 24.76 23.03 -29.51
N LEU A 282 24.26 22.45 -30.60
CA LEU A 282 22.94 21.87 -30.68
C LEU A 282 22.90 20.55 -29.88
N PRO A 283 21.72 20.17 -29.36
CA PRO A 283 21.58 18.88 -28.66
C PRO A 283 21.92 17.73 -29.60
N ASP A 284 22.49 16.66 -29.01
CA ASP A 284 22.72 15.41 -29.74
C ASP A 284 21.41 14.65 -29.84
N ILE A 285 20.91 14.44 -31.05
CA ILE A 285 19.71 13.70 -31.38
C ILE A 285 19.99 12.37 -32.11
N SER A 286 21.28 12.01 -32.29
CA SER A 286 21.67 10.84 -33.10
C SER A 286 21.11 9.50 -32.58
N GLY A 287 20.95 9.37 -31.27
CA GLY A 287 20.39 8.16 -30.66
C GLY A 287 18.86 8.12 -30.55
N LEU A 288 18.15 9.21 -30.90
CA LEU A 288 16.71 9.33 -30.67
C LEU A 288 15.89 8.34 -31.54
N ASP A 289 16.29 8.16 -32.80
CA ASP A 289 15.60 7.27 -33.74
C ASP A 289 15.72 5.80 -33.34
N GLY A 290 16.89 5.38 -32.87
CA GLY A 290 17.11 4.02 -32.36
C GLY A 290 16.21 3.75 -31.14
N ARG A 291 16.17 4.69 -30.20
CA ARG A 291 15.30 4.55 -29.01
C ARG A 291 13.82 4.54 -29.35
N LEU A 292 13.37 5.33 -30.33
CA LEU A 292 11.98 5.31 -30.80
C LEU A 292 11.62 3.98 -31.45
N ALA A 293 12.55 3.37 -32.21
CA ALA A 293 12.36 2.04 -32.79
C ALA A 293 12.32 0.95 -31.70
N ASP A 294 13.12 1.07 -30.65
CA ASP A 294 13.14 0.14 -29.53
C ASP A 294 11.80 0.12 -28.77
N LEU A 295 11.07 1.24 -28.69
CA LEU A 295 9.73 1.28 -28.07
C LEU A 295 8.76 0.31 -28.74
N ALA A 296 8.76 0.23 -30.06
CA ALA A 296 7.92 -0.70 -30.81
C ALA A 296 8.32 -2.17 -30.52
N GLY A 297 9.63 -2.45 -30.42
CA GLY A 297 10.16 -3.75 -30.05
C GLY A 297 9.77 -4.18 -28.64
N LEU A 298 9.85 -3.28 -27.67
CA LEU A 298 9.42 -3.53 -26.29
C LEU A 298 7.92 -3.80 -26.17
N LYS A 299 7.09 -3.07 -26.95
CA LYS A 299 5.64 -3.32 -27.04
C LYS A 299 5.36 -4.73 -27.58
N ALA A 300 5.98 -5.08 -28.72
CA ALA A 300 5.80 -6.39 -29.34
C ALA A 300 6.27 -7.56 -28.44
N ALA A 301 7.30 -7.33 -27.61
CA ALA A 301 7.79 -8.30 -26.64
C ALA A 301 7.00 -8.36 -25.33
N GLY A 302 5.94 -7.55 -25.14
CA GLY A 302 5.15 -7.49 -23.92
C GLY A 302 5.92 -7.00 -22.68
N ARG A 303 7.02 -6.27 -22.86
CA ARG A 303 7.86 -5.80 -21.76
C ARG A 303 7.37 -4.46 -21.21
N TRP A 304 6.17 -4.46 -20.67
CA TRP A 304 5.41 -3.26 -20.30
C TRP A 304 6.12 -2.34 -19.30
N THR A 305 6.75 -2.90 -18.27
CA THR A 305 7.48 -2.13 -17.25
C THR A 305 8.65 -1.35 -17.88
N ARG A 306 9.42 -2.03 -18.74
CA ARG A 306 10.55 -1.39 -19.43
C ARG A 306 10.07 -0.37 -20.45
N LEU A 307 8.97 -0.69 -21.15
CA LEU A 307 8.36 0.23 -22.12
C LEU A 307 7.91 1.55 -21.47
N THR A 308 7.27 1.52 -20.30
CA THR A 308 6.87 2.75 -19.58
C THR A 308 8.06 3.60 -19.22
N SER A 309 9.11 3.01 -18.68
CA SER A 309 10.33 3.72 -18.28
C SER A 309 11.03 4.36 -19.48
N GLU A 310 11.13 3.65 -20.60
CA GLU A 310 11.73 4.15 -21.84
C GLU A 310 10.88 5.24 -22.50
N LEU A 311 9.55 5.11 -22.52
CA LEU A 311 8.64 6.15 -23.02
C LEU A 311 8.84 7.49 -22.28
N ASP A 312 8.93 7.45 -20.96
CA ASP A 312 9.16 8.64 -20.16
C ASP A 312 10.52 9.26 -20.42
N LEU A 313 11.55 8.43 -20.53
CA LEU A 313 12.91 8.89 -20.81
C LEU A 313 13.02 9.51 -22.21
N VAL A 314 12.56 8.82 -23.24
CA VAL A 314 12.61 9.27 -24.63
C VAL A 314 11.75 10.52 -24.83
N GLY A 315 10.56 10.57 -24.20
CA GLY A 315 9.69 11.74 -24.22
C GLY A 315 10.34 12.99 -23.62
N LYS A 316 11.05 12.84 -22.49
CA LYS A 316 11.82 13.93 -21.86
C LYS A 316 12.98 14.39 -22.75
N LEU A 317 13.73 13.46 -23.33
CA LEU A 317 14.85 13.76 -24.23
C LEU A 317 14.38 14.48 -25.48
N ALA A 318 13.32 13.97 -26.15
CA ALA A 318 12.75 14.59 -27.34
C ALA A 318 12.22 16.00 -27.06
N SER A 319 11.50 16.19 -25.96
CA SER A 319 10.96 17.49 -25.56
C SER A 319 12.06 18.51 -25.23
N ALA A 320 13.11 18.06 -24.54
CA ALA A 320 14.26 18.92 -24.23
C ALA A 320 15.01 19.33 -25.51
N ALA A 321 15.25 18.38 -26.42
CA ALA A 321 15.92 18.66 -27.71
C ALA A 321 15.09 19.60 -28.56
N LEU A 322 13.77 19.39 -28.67
CA LEU A 322 12.86 20.28 -29.40
C LEU A 322 12.91 21.70 -28.86
N ARG A 323 12.85 21.89 -27.56
CA ARG A 323 12.94 23.22 -26.93
C ARG A 323 14.27 23.91 -27.24
N GLN A 324 15.40 23.21 -27.01
CA GLN A 324 16.73 23.75 -27.25
C GLN A 324 16.97 24.13 -28.73
N CYS A 325 16.47 23.29 -29.65
CA CYS A 325 16.58 23.59 -31.08
C CYS A 325 15.74 24.82 -31.48
N ARG A 326 14.53 24.97 -30.96
CA ARG A 326 13.69 26.15 -31.20
C ARG A 326 14.32 27.43 -30.64
N GLU A 327 14.87 27.37 -29.44
CA GLU A 327 15.60 28.48 -28.83
C GLU A 327 16.82 28.87 -29.67
N ALA A 328 17.56 27.89 -30.18
CA ALA A 328 18.72 28.13 -31.06
C ALA A 328 18.31 28.71 -32.41
N GLU A 329 17.24 28.25 -33.01
CA GLU A 329 16.70 28.82 -34.26
C GLU A 329 16.26 30.27 -34.05
N GLN A 330 15.51 30.55 -32.98
CA GLN A 330 15.04 31.89 -32.63
C GLN A 330 16.20 32.84 -32.39
N ALA A 331 17.23 32.40 -31.68
CA ALA A 331 18.45 33.20 -31.43
C ALA A 331 19.16 33.55 -32.74
N ALA A 332 19.35 32.55 -33.62
CA ALA A 332 19.99 32.77 -34.92
C ALA A 332 19.15 33.69 -35.86
N SER A 333 17.84 33.47 -35.91
CA SER A 333 16.92 34.30 -36.71
C SER A 333 16.81 35.72 -36.14
N GLY A 334 16.88 35.87 -34.81
CA GLY A 334 16.88 37.18 -34.14
C GLY A 334 18.09 38.07 -34.55
N LEU A 335 19.24 37.46 -34.81
CA LEU A 335 20.41 38.22 -35.34
C LEU A 335 20.13 38.82 -36.71
N LEU A 336 19.49 38.07 -37.59
CA LEU A 336 19.08 38.57 -38.91
C LEU A 336 17.98 39.63 -38.78
N GLY A 337 17.00 39.41 -37.95
CA GLY A 337 15.97 40.41 -37.66
C GLY A 337 16.55 41.70 -37.12
N ARG A 338 17.51 41.63 -36.23
CA ARG A 338 18.21 42.82 -35.70
C ARG A 338 18.98 43.61 -36.78
N ARG A 339 19.60 42.89 -37.73
CA ARG A 339 20.25 43.54 -38.88
C ARG A 339 19.21 44.29 -39.73
N ASP A 340 18.07 43.68 -40.01
CA ASP A 340 17.03 44.27 -40.84
C ASP A 340 16.35 45.47 -40.14
N GLU A 341 16.13 45.38 -38.82
CA GLU A 341 15.67 46.49 -37.99
C GLU A 341 16.61 47.71 -38.09
N LEU A 342 17.96 47.47 -37.95
CA LEU A 342 18.95 48.53 -38.06
C LEU A 342 18.96 49.16 -39.45
N ARG A 343 18.76 48.39 -40.53
CA ARG A 343 18.62 48.90 -41.89
C ARG A 343 17.38 49.78 -42.03
N GLY A 344 16.21 49.29 -41.59
CA GLY A 344 14.98 50.06 -41.62
C GLY A 344 15.07 51.36 -40.81
N LEU A 345 15.78 51.33 -39.66
CA LEU A 345 15.99 52.49 -38.83
C LEU A 345 16.91 53.53 -39.55
N LEU A 346 18.00 53.07 -40.18
CA LEU A 346 18.91 53.92 -40.95
C LEU A 346 18.19 54.63 -42.10
N ASP A 347 17.35 53.88 -42.87
CA ASP A 347 16.56 54.43 -43.98
C ASP A 347 15.52 55.45 -43.49
N ALA A 348 14.86 55.18 -42.39
CA ALA A 348 13.88 56.10 -41.80
C ALA A 348 14.51 57.42 -41.36
N TYR A 349 15.71 57.37 -40.75
CA TYR A 349 16.44 58.59 -40.39
C TYR A 349 17.06 59.32 -41.57
N ARG A 350 17.45 58.64 -42.65
CA ARG A 350 17.82 59.23 -43.92
C ARG A 350 16.66 60.01 -44.51
N ALA A 351 15.50 59.46 -44.59
CA ALA A 351 14.28 60.16 -45.04
C ALA A 351 13.93 61.38 -44.18
N LYS A 352 14.13 61.28 -42.86
CA LYS A 352 13.97 62.43 -41.92
C LYS A 352 15.01 63.57 -42.19
N ALA A 353 16.28 63.23 -42.39
CA ALA A 353 17.32 64.19 -42.73
C ALA A 353 16.97 64.91 -44.05
N GLY A 354 16.44 64.20 -45.07
CA GLY A 354 15.96 64.82 -46.31
C GLY A 354 14.86 65.82 -46.06
N ARG A 355 13.85 65.50 -45.28
CA ARG A 355 12.74 66.39 -44.86
C ARG A 355 13.20 67.63 -44.12
N LEU A 356 14.26 67.50 -43.34
CA LEU A 356 14.94 68.65 -42.70
C LEU A 356 15.81 69.45 -43.62
N GLY A 357 15.90 69.17 -44.93
CA GLY A 357 16.75 69.86 -45.89
C GLY A 357 18.26 69.70 -45.68
N ALA A 358 18.67 68.58 -45.07
CA ALA A 358 20.03 68.24 -44.75
C ALA A 358 20.56 67.05 -45.57
N ALA A 359 19.98 66.81 -46.74
CA ALA A 359 20.36 65.67 -47.58
C ALA A 359 21.77 65.78 -48.12
N GLU A 360 22.32 67.01 -48.24
CA GLU A 360 23.66 67.32 -48.76
C GLU A 360 24.70 67.71 -47.66
N ASP A 361 24.31 67.49 -46.35
CA ASP A 361 25.28 67.75 -45.27
C ASP A 361 26.39 66.69 -45.28
N ALA A 362 27.60 67.13 -45.48
CA ALA A 362 28.75 66.23 -45.65
C ALA A 362 29.06 65.37 -44.43
N VAL A 363 28.78 65.89 -43.22
CA VAL A 363 29.03 65.15 -41.96
C VAL A 363 27.95 64.06 -41.76
N LEU A 364 26.69 64.39 -42.06
CA LEU A 364 25.60 63.42 -42.02
C LEU A 364 25.77 62.37 -43.11
N ASP A 365 26.16 62.74 -44.32
CA ASP A 365 26.42 61.80 -45.40
C ASP A 365 27.54 60.81 -45.07
N ALA A 366 28.66 61.30 -44.51
CA ALA A 366 29.75 60.44 -44.05
C ALA A 366 29.31 59.44 -42.98
N SER A 367 28.52 59.91 -41.98
CA SER A 367 27.98 59.04 -40.90
C SER A 367 26.98 58.03 -41.45
N TYR A 368 26.17 58.46 -42.45
CA TYR A 368 25.21 57.51 -43.13
C TYR A 368 26.01 56.44 -43.90
N ARG A 369 27.04 56.83 -44.71
CA ARG A 369 27.81 55.82 -45.44
C ARG A 369 28.51 54.84 -44.53
N GLN A 370 29.06 55.29 -43.43
CA GLN A 370 29.70 54.43 -42.45
C GLN A 370 28.73 53.42 -41.91
N ALA A 371 27.52 53.83 -41.48
CA ALA A 371 26.46 52.90 -40.97
C ALA A 371 25.97 51.98 -42.09
N HIS A 372 25.77 52.49 -43.29
CA HIS A 372 25.33 51.71 -44.45
C HIS A 372 26.36 50.62 -44.79
N ASP A 373 27.68 50.99 -44.92
CA ASP A 373 28.69 50.02 -45.29
C ASP A 373 28.80 48.87 -44.27
N LEU A 374 28.74 49.20 -42.98
CA LEU A 374 28.70 48.16 -41.91
C LEU A 374 27.48 47.23 -42.03
N LEU A 375 26.30 47.74 -42.42
CA LEU A 375 25.07 46.95 -42.50
C LEU A 375 24.93 46.14 -43.79
N TRP A 376 25.53 46.61 -44.92
CA TRP A 376 25.47 45.92 -46.21
C TRP A 376 26.66 45.02 -46.48
N THR A 377 27.72 45.13 -45.71
CA THR A 377 28.84 44.18 -45.76
C THR A 377 28.48 42.88 -45.05
N ALA A 378 28.91 41.77 -45.57
CA ALA A 378 28.73 40.46 -44.96
C ALA A 378 30.11 39.82 -44.68
N PRO A 379 30.31 39.28 -43.51
CA PRO A 379 29.45 39.28 -42.32
C PRO A 379 29.38 40.64 -41.62
N CYS A 380 28.17 41.07 -41.23
CA CYS A 380 27.93 42.35 -40.56
C CYS A 380 28.27 42.26 -39.06
N ASP A 381 29.07 43.18 -38.55
CA ASP A 381 29.21 43.36 -37.09
C ASP A 381 28.02 44.17 -36.56
N LEU A 382 27.05 43.48 -35.91
CA LEU A 382 25.84 44.11 -35.36
C LEU A 382 26.14 45.14 -34.25
N ALA A 383 27.22 44.97 -33.48
CA ALA A 383 27.58 45.90 -32.44
C ALA A 383 28.12 47.22 -33.05
N ALA A 384 29.05 47.10 -33.96
CA ALA A 384 29.61 48.26 -34.69
C ALA A 384 28.52 48.95 -35.53
N ALA A 385 27.70 48.22 -36.27
CA ALA A 385 26.59 48.75 -37.06
C ALA A 385 25.54 49.46 -36.18
N GLY A 386 25.14 48.85 -35.05
CA GLY A 386 24.23 49.45 -34.09
C GLY A 386 24.74 50.79 -33.51
N ALA A 387 26.03 50.85 -33.16
CA ALA A 387 26.66 52.08 -32.70
C ALA A 387 26.66 53.18 -33.79
N ALA A 388 26.99 52.81 -35.04
CA ALA A 388 26.97 53.73 -36.16
C ALA A 388 25.60 54.28 -36.50
N VAL A 389 24.57 53.41 -36.52
CA VAL A 389 23.15 53.81 -36.70
C VAL A 389 22.68 54.75 -35.59
N THR A 390 23.02 54.44 -34.33
CA THR A 390 22.69 55.30 -33.19
C THR A 390 23.37 56.65 -33.28
N GLY A 391 24.67 56.70 -33.70
CA GLY A 391 25.37 57.91 -33.92
C GLY A 391 24.74 58.80 -35.01
N TYR A 392 24.38 58.22 -36.15
CA TYR A 392 23.62 58.87 -37.22
C TYR A 392 22.29 59.43 -36.75
N GLN A 393 21.50 58.60 -36.08
CA GLN A 393 20.20 58.96 -35.46
C GLN A 393 20.33 60.21 -34.57
N GLN A 394 21.34 60.22 -33.67
CA GLN A 394 21.60 61.36 -32.78
C GLN A 394 21.98 62.61 -33.52
N ALA A 395 22.79 62.50 -34.56
CA ALA A 395 23.17 63.62 -35.38
C ALA A 395 21.96 64.26 -36.10
N VAL A 396 21.09 63.47 -36.71
CA VAL A 396 19.83 63.92 -37.34
C VAL A 396 18.90 64.58 -36.32
N LEU A 397 18.76 64.02 -35.10
CA LEU A 397 17.93 64.59 -34.04
C LEU A 397 18.50 65.97 -33.52
N ARG A 398 19.81 66.09 -33.39
CA ARG A 398 20.43 67.35 -32.99
C ARG A 398 20.16 68.45 -34.03
N LEU A 399 20.31 68.15 -35.31
CA LEU A 399 20.01 69.06 -36.38
C LEU A 399 18.58 69.57 -36.39
N GLY A 400 17.62 68.65 -36.19
CA GLY A 400 16.21 68.98 -36.08
C GLY A 400 15.91 69.99 -34.96
N ARG A 401 16.48 69.74 -33.79
CA ARG A 401 16.37 70.66 -32.62
C ARG A 401 17.03 72.02 -32.84
N SER A 402 18.11 72.09 -33.56
CA SER A 402 18.80 73.35 -33.87
C SER A 402 17.97 74.22 -34.84
N ARG A 403 17.24 73.57 -35.80
CA ARG A 403 16.39 74.28 -36.76
C ARG A 403 15.01 74.67 -36.17
N GLU A 404 14.54 73.99 -35.16
CA GLU A 404 13.32 74.38 -34.42
C GLU A 404 13.59 75.64 -33.51
N ARG A 405 14.86 75.90 -33.20
CA ARG A 405 15.23 77.01 -32.33
C ARG A 405 15.69 78.26 -33.13
N ALA A 406 15.92 78.14 -34.42
CA ALA A 406 16.29 79.20 -35.35
C ALA A 406 15.07 79.71 -36.14
#